data_c9b1a726fd3785f10121fde1abba1298
#
_entry.id   c9b1a726fd3785f10121fde1abba1298
#
_cell.length_a   1.000
_cell.length_b   1.000
_cell.length_c   1.000
_cell.angle_alpha   90.00
_cell.angle_beta   90.00
_cell.angle_gamma   90.00
#
_symmetry.space_group_name_H-M   'P 1'
#
loop_
_entity.id
_entity.type
_entity.pdbx_description
1 polymer ?
#
loop_
_entity_poly.entity_id
_entity_poly.type
_entity_poly.pdbx_seq_one_letter_code
_entity_poly.pdbx_strand_id
1 'polypeptide(L)'
;MYAANGIGLAAIQIGIPKRIIVMDISKDGKKNPMYFVNPTIKNKDKEKTTYEEGCLSVPDYFAEVDRPKYCEVEYLDYNWENKILEADVLLATCIQHEMDHLEGILFIDYLSKLKKTMIVKKLSKSKNPPDRIIV
;
A
#
# COMPACT_ATOMS: atom_id res chain seq x y z
N MET A 1 -10.45 5.61 1.16
CA MET A 1 -9.06 6.11 1.28
C MET A 1 -9.00 7.45 2.01
N TYR A 2 -9.45 8.53 1.42
CA TYR A 2 -9.34 9.88 2.01
C TYR A 2 -9.93 10.03 3.41
N ALA A 3 -11.12 9.50 3.64
CA ALA A 3 -11.79 9.59 4.94
C ALA A 3 -11.00 8.97 6.11
N ALA A 4 -10.08 8.07 5.82
CA ALA A 4 -9.21 7.42 6.79
C ALA A 4 -7.77 7.95 6.75
N ASN A 5 -7.54 9.09 6.09
CA ASN A 5 -6.22 9.69 5.88
C ASN A 5 -5.21 8.75 5.21
N GLY A 6 -5.70 7.82 4.38
CA GLY A 6 -4.86 6.93 3.59
C GLY A 6 -4.36 7.60 2.32
N ILE A 7 -3.15 7.24 1.91
CA ILE A 7 -2.52 7.73 0.68
C ILE A 7 -2.55 6.69 -0.45
N GLY A 8 -2.93 5.46 -0.15
CA GLY A 8 -3.05 4.38 -1.13
C GLY A 8 -4.10 3.37 -0.71
N LEU A 9 -4.64 2.65 -1.68
CA LEU A 9 -5.62 1.59 -1.47
C LEU A 9 -5.64 0.63 -2.65
N ALA A 10 -5.62 -0.67 -2.35
CA ALA A 10 -5.84 -1.72 -3.34
C ALA A 10 -7.30 -2.21 -3.29
N ALA A 11 -7.87 -2.52 -4.44
CA ALA A 11 -9.26 -2.97 -4.55
C ALA A 11 -9.57 -4.21 -3.71
N ILE A 12 -8.60 -5.09 -3.52
CA ILE A 12 -8.76 -6.28 -2.68
C ILE A 12 -9.08 -5.94 -1.22
N GLN A 13 -8.64 -4.79 -0.72
CA GLN A 13 -8.91 -4.35 0.66
C GLN A 13 -10.39 -4.03 0.90
N ILE A 14 -11.15 -3.79 -0.14
CA ILE A 14 -12.61 -3.58 -0.07
C ILE A 14 -13.40 -4.78 -0.61
N GLY A 15 -12.75 -5.93 -0.73
CA GLY A 15 -13.38 -7.16 -1.17
C GLY A 15 -13.57 -7.29 -2.68
N ILE A 16 -12.94 -6.45 -3.48
CA ILE A 16 -13.01 -6.52 -4.94
C ILE A 16 -11.74 -7.22 -5.44
N PRO A 17 -11.82 -8.46 -5.94
CA PRO A 17 -10.66 -9.25 -6.34
C PRO A 17 -10.14 -8.82 -7.73
N LYS A 18 -9.77 -7.57 -7.87
CA LYS A 18 -9.21 -6.99 -9.09
C LYS A 18 -7.87 -6.33 -8.78
N ARG A 19 -6.97 -6.39 -9.74
CA ARG A 19 -5.65 -5.76 -9.65
C ARG A 19 -5.75 -4.28 -9.99
N ILE A 20 -6.32 -3.52 -9.07
CA ILE A 20 -6.53 -2.08 -9.18
C ILE A 20 -6.02 -1.41 -7.91
N ILE A 21 -5.26 -0.34 -8.08
CA ILE A 21 -4.71 0.47 -6.99
C ILE A 21 -5.07 1.93 -7.26
N VAL A 22 -5.42 2.66 -6.20
CA VAL A 22 -5.52 4.11 -6.21
C VAL A 22 -4.52 4.69 -5.22
N MET A 23 -3.89 5.79 -5.58
CA MET A 23 -2.92 6.49 -4.73
C MET A 23 -3.06 8.00 -4.91
N ASP A 24 -2.82 8.71 -3.83
CA ASP A 24 -2.71 10.16 -3.85
C ASP A 24 -1.70 10.60 -2.78
N ILE A 25 -0.53 11.02 -3.23
CA ILE A 25 0.54 11.52 -2.35
C ILE A 25 0.64 13.05 -2.37
N SER A 26 -0.38 13.74 -2.90
CA SER A 26 -0.41 15.20 -2.95
C SER A 26 -0.43 15.79 -1.54
N LYS A 27 0.27 16.93 -1.35
CA LYS A 27 0.47 17.53 -0.03
C LYS A 27 -0.36 18.79 0.22
N ASP A 28 -0.82 19.43 -0.83
CA ASP A 28 -1.36 20.80 -0.77
C ASP A 28 -2.89 20.88 -0.61
N GLY A 29 -3.51 19.85 -0.04
CA GLY A 29 -4.96 19.77 0.08
C GLY A 29 -5.69 19.63 -1.26
N LYS A 30 -4.97 19.66 -2.37
CA LYS A 30 -5.50 19.40 -3.71
C LYS A 30 -5.44 17.91 -4.00
N LYS A 31 -6.58 17.32 -4.27
CA LYS A 31 -6.66 15.91 -4.66
C LYS A 31 -6.03 15.71 -6.04
N ASN A 32 -5.11 14.78 -6.12
CA ASN A 32 -4.48 14.35 -7.38
C ASN A 32 -4.35 12.83 -7.40
N PRO A 33 -5.49 12.11 -7.46
CA PRO A 33 -5.47 10.66 -7.42
C PRO A 33 -4.84 10.06 -8.68
N MET A 34 -4.06 9.01 -8.48
CA MET A 34 -3.48 8.18 -9.53
C MET A 34 -4.15 6.82 -9.51
N TYR A 35 -4.43 6.28 -10.68
CA TYR A 35 -5.11 4.99 -10.84
C TYR A 35 -4.21 4.01 -11.58
N PHE A 36 -4.08 2.80 -11.05
CA PHE A 36 -3.22 1.75 -11.61
C PHE A 36 -4.05 0.48 -11.83
N VAL A 37 -4.21 0.11 -13.07
CA VAL A 37 -4.88 -1.14 -13.46
C VAL A 37 -3.84 -2.13 -13.95
N ASN A 38 -3.87 -3.34 -13.42
CA ASN A 38 -2.92 -4.41 -13.73
C ASN A 38 -1.45 -3.97 -13.64
N PRO A 39 -1.03 -3.35 -12.52
CA PRO A 39 0.35 -2.90 -12.38
C PRO A 39 1.32 -4.08 -12.31
N THR A 40 2.47 -3.90 -12.94
CA THR A 40 3.57 -4.87 -12.92
C THR A 40 4.88 -4.13 -12.69
N ILE A 41 5.68 -4.60 -11.73
CA ILE A 41 7.02 -4.05 -11.51
C ILE A 41 7.95 -4.56 -12.60
N LYS A 42 8.55 -3.64 -13.35
CA LYS A 42 9.51 -3.95 -14.43
C LYS A 42 10.94 -3.90 -13.93
N ASN A 43 11.24 -3.01 -13.01
CA ASN A 43 12.59 -2.81 -12.48
C ASN A 43 12.54 -2.30 -11.05
N LYS A 44 13.50 -2.74 -10.22
CA LYS A 44 13.67 -2.30 -8.84
C LYS A 44 15.13 -1.97 -8.58
N ASP A 45 15.37 -0.96 -7.77
CA ASP A 45 16.70 -0.68 -7.27
C ASP A 45 17.14 -1.72 -6.22
N LYS A 46 18.44 -1.94 -6.12
CA LYS A 46 19.05 -2.73 -5.05
C LYS A 46 19.16 -1.91 -3.77
N GLU A 47 19.33 -0.60 -3.88
CA GLU A 47 19.32 0.30 -2.75
C GLU A 47 17.93 0.37 -2.14
N LYS A 48 17.86 0.29 -0.80
CA LYS A 48 16.61 0.35 -0.06
C LYS A 48 16.51 1.65 0.74
N THR A 49 15.29 2.07 0.99
CA THR A 49 14.96 3.15 1.91
C THR A 49 14.00 2.62 2.98
N THR A 50 14.06 3.21 4.16
CA THR A 50 13.23 2.83 5.30
C THR A 50 12.16 3.87 5.53
N TYR A 51 10.91 3.43 5.59
CA TYR A 51 9.77 4.27 6.00
C TYR A 51 8.97 3.57 7.09
N GLU A 52 8.41 4.37 7.98
CA GLU A 52 7.37 3.89 8.89
C GLU A 52 6.09 3.71 8.10
N GLU A 53 5.65 2.46 7.96
CA GLU A 53 4.44 2.09 7.25
C GLU A 53 3.31 1.75 8.21
N GLY A 54 2.10 2.10 7.80
CA GLY A 54 0.87 1.65 8.39
C GLY A 54 -0.06 1.20 7.28
N CYS A 55 -1.13 0.52 7.63
CA CYS A 55 -2.10 0.05 6.65
C CYS A 55 -3.52 0.15 7.22
N LEU A 56 -4.46 0.59 6.40
CA LEU A 56 -5.86 0.66 6.79
C LEU A 56 -6.45 -0.72 7.14
N SER A 57 -5.87 -1.79 6.59
CA SER A 57 -6.22 -3.17 6.92
C SER A 57 -5.60 -3.68 8.23
N VAL A 58 -4.64 -2.94 8.79
CA VAL A 58 -3.99 -3.24 10.08
C VAL A 58 -4.04 -1.96 10.92
N PRO A 59 -5.22 -1.60 11.45
CA PRO A 59 -5.43 -0.30 12.07
C PRO A 59 -4.59 -0.13 13.34
N ASP A 60 -4.11 1.12 13.55
CA ASP A 60 -3.40 1.57 14.75
C ASP A 60 -2.00 0.96 14.97
N TYR A 61 -1.45 0.26 14.00
CA TYR A 61 -0.10 -0.30 14.07
C TYR A 61 0.77 0.27 12.96
N PHE A 62 1.99 0.63 13.33
CA PHE A 62 3.00 1.19 12.44
C PHE A 62 4.34 0.49 12.70
N ALA A 63 5.12 0.32 11.65
CA ALA A 63 6.46 -0.23 11.77
C ALA A 63 7.33 0.18 10.59
N GLU A 64 8.63 0.25 10.84
CA GLU A 64 9.61 0.53 9.80
C GLU A 64 9.76 -0.67 8.87
N VAL A 65 9.71 -0.40 7.57
CA VAL A 65 9.89 -1.39 6.51
C VAL A 65 10.91 -0.88 5.51
N ASP A 66 11.84 -1.74 5.13
CA ASP A 66 12.84 -1.47 4.09
C ASP A 66 12.29 -1.92 2.74
N ARG A 67 12.28 -1.00 1.79
CA ARG A 67 11.85 -1.28 0.42
C ARG A 67 12.81 -0.70 -0.59
N PRO A 68 12.90 -1.29 -1.80
CA PRO A 68 13.63 -0.65 -2.89
C PRO A 68 13.29 0.83 -3.02
N LYS A 69 14.31 1.67 -3.07
CA LYS A 69 14.18 3.13 -3.10
C LYS A 69 13.56 3.62 -4.40
N TYR A 70 13.75 2.88 -5.48
CA TYR A 70 13.25 3.18 -6.81
C TYR A 70 12.62 1.94 -7.43
N CYS A 71 11.56 2.14 -8.20
CA CYS A 71 10.99 1.10 -9.04
C CYS A 71 10.30 1.67 -10.28
N GLU A 72 10.21 0.86 -11.32
CA GLU A 72 9.43 1.13 -12.52
C GLU A 72 8.21 0.22 -12.55
N VAL A 73 7.04 0.81 -12.73
CA VAL A 73 5.78 0.09 -12.77
C VAL A 73 5.08 0.34 -14.09
N GLU A 74 4.81 -0.71 -14.83
CA GLU A 74 3.97 -0.65 -16.03
C GLU A 74 2.52 -0.91 -15.63
N TYR A 75 1.60 -0.09 -16.11
CA TYR A 75 0.19 -0.16 -15.74
C TYR A 75 -0.71 0.45 -16.81
N LEU A 76 -2.01 0.15 -16.73
CA LEU A 76 -3.04 0.89 -17.46
C LEU A 76 -3.59 2.00 -16.57
N ASP A 77 -3.71 3.19 -17.12
CA ASP A 77 -4.27 4.33 -16.40
C ASP A 77 -5.81 4.35 -16.46
N TYR A 78 -6.41 5.44 -15.94
CA TYR A 78 -7.85 5.64 -15.95
C TYR A 78 -8.47 5.63 -17.35
N ASN A 79 -7.70 6.02 -18.37
CA ASN A 79 -8.13 6.04 -19.78
C ASN A 79 -7.78 4.78 -20.55
N TRP A 80 -7.35 3.70 -19.86
CA TRP A 80 -6.89 2.44 -20.45
C TRP A 80 -5.65 2.58 -21.34
N GLU A 81 -4.87 3.62 -21.12
CA GLU A 81 -3.59 3.82 -21.78
C GLU A 81 -2.47 3.14 -21.00
N ASN A 82 -1.59 2.46 -21.73
CA ASN A 82 -0.42 1.83 -21.15
C ASN A 82 0.62 2.87 -20.78
N LYS A 83 1.06 2.87 -19.51
CA LYS A 83 2.01 3.85 -18.97
C LYS A 83 3.07 3.16 -18.12
N ILE A 84 4.19 3.86 -17.94
CA ILE A 84 5.26 3.46 -17.03
C ILE A 84 5.42 4.56 -16.00
N LEU A 85 5.33 4.17 -14.73
CA LEU A 85 5.63 5.04 -13.60
C LEU A 85 7.06 4.79 -13.17
N GLU A 86 7.86 5.83 -13.17
CA GLU A 86 9.16 5.85 -12.51
C GLU A 86 8.96 6.42 -11.11
N ALA A 87 9.03 5.57 -10.10
CA ALA A 87 8.74 5.94 -8.72
C ALA A 87 9.99 5.91 -7.86
N ASP A 88 10.18 6.94 -7.05
CA ASP A 88 11.25 7.00 -6.07
C ASP A 88 10.71 7.38 -4.68
N VAL A 89 11.53 7.13 -3.67
CA VAL A 89 11.31 7.51 -2.26
C VAL A 89 9.91 7.12 -1.78
N LEU A 90 9.07 8.09 -1.41
CA LEU A 90 7.73 7.84 -0.86
C LEU A 90 6.79 7.19 -1.90
N LEU A 91 6.84 7.64 -3.15
CA LEU A 91 5.99 7.07 -4.20
C LEU A 91 6.35 5.60 -4.45
N ALA A 92 7.65 5.27 -4.47
CA ALA A 92 8.10 3.88 -4.59
C ALA A 92 7.65 3.03 -3.40
N THR A 93 7.74 3.55 -2.20
CA THR A 93 7.27 2.85 -0.99
C THR A 93 5.76 2.59 -1.07
N CYS A 94 4.99 3.61 -1.40
CA CYS A 94 3.54 3.51 -1.46
C CYS A 94 3.07 2.52 -2.53
N ILE A 95 3.58 2.62 -3.76
CA ILE A 95 3.14 1.70 -4.84
C ILE A 95 3.51 0.24 -4.54
N GLN A 96 4.68 0.01 -3.96
CA GLN A 96 5.09 -1.35 -3.59
C GLN A 96 4.25 -1.92 -2.45
N HIS A 97 3.88 -1.09 -1.46
CA HIS A 97 2.96 -1.48 -0.39
C HIS A 97 1.61 -1.93 -0.97
N GLU A 98 1.03 -1.13 -1.87
CA GLU A 98 -0.26 -1.44 -2.48
C GLU A 98 -0.18 -2.65 -3.43
N MET A 99 0.91 -2.82 -4.15
CA MET A 99 1.11 -4.00 -5.01
C MET A 99 1.26 -5.29 -4.19
N ASP A 100 1.84 -5.20 -3.00
CA ASP A 100 1.90 -6.35 -2.09
C ASP A 100 0.49 -6.85 -1.72
N HIS A 101 -0.47 -5.97 -1.52
CA HIS A 101 -1.86 -6.37 -1.27
C HIS A 101 -2.42 -7.25 -2.39
N LEU A 102 -2.04 -6.98 -3.63
CA LEU A 102 -2.47 -7.77 -4.79
C LEU A 102 -1.92 -9.19 -4.77
N GLU A 103 -0.82 -9.41 -4.05
CA GLU A 103 -0.18 -10.71 -3.85
C GLU A 103 -0.49 -11.32 -2.46
N GLY A 104 -1.39 -10.71 -1.71
CA GLY A 104 -1.75 -11.18 -0.37
C GLY A 104 -0.70 -10.88 0.70
N ILE A 105 0.18 -9.91 0.47
CA ILE A 105 1.26 -9.54 1.39
C ILE A 105 0.89 -8.26 2.11
N LEU A 106 1.07 -8.24 3.43
CA LEU A 106 0.90 -7.07 4.28
C LEU A 106 2.26 -6.56 4.77
N PHE A 107 2.35 -5.28 5.14
CA PHE A 107 3.60 -4.73 5.65
C PHE A 107 4.13 -5.46 6.89
N ILE A 108 3.24 -6.02 7.72
CA ILE A 108 3.63 -6.80 8.90
C ILE A 108 4.37 -8.10 8.54
N ASP A 109 4.26 -8.58 7.31
CA ASP A 109 4.98 -9.76 6.82
C ASP A 109 6.49 -9.50 6.70
N TYR A 110 6.91 -8.24 6.64
CA TYR A 110 8.32 -7.84 6.63
C TYR A 110 8.91 -7.70 8.04
N LEU A 111 8.09 -7.78 9.07
CA LEU A 111 8.52 -7.65 10.46
C LEU A 111 9.06 -8.97 11.01
N SER A 112 9.74 -8.92 12.15
CA SER A 112 10.12 -10.13 12.85
C SER A 112 8.88 -10.97 13.19
N LYS A 113 9.05 -12.28 13.25
CA LYS A 113 7.95 -13.21 13.58
C LYS A 113 7.29 -12.84 14.92
N LEU A 114 8.09 -12.39 15.89
CA LEU A 114 7.58 -11.96 17.19
C LEU A 114 6.68 -10.74 17.08
N LYS A 115 7.13 -9.69 16.39
CA LYS A 115 6.34 -8.47 16.19
C LYS A 115 5.05 -8.74 15.43
N LYS A 116 5.12 -9.49 14.35
CA LYS A 116 3.95 -9.89 13.56
C LYS A 116 2.94 -10.64 14.42
N THR A 117 3.38 -11.64 15.18
CA THR A 117 2.53 -12.43 16.06
C THR A 117 1.86 -11.57 17.12
N MET A 118 2.58 -10.63 17.73
CA MET A 118 2.03 -9.68 18.70
C MET A 118 0.92 -8.83 18.10
N ILE A 119 1.14 -8.28 16.92
CA ILE A 119 0.15 -7.43 16.23
C ILE A 119 -1.11 -8.24 15.91
N VAL A 120 -0.97 -9.40 15.30
CA VAL A 120 -2.09 -10.27 14.92
C VAL A 120 -2.89 -10.69 16.18
N LYS A 121 -2.20 -11.01 17.27
CA LYS A 121 -2.83 -11.38 18.52
C LYS A 121 -3.63 -10.23 19.16
N LYS A 122 -3.10 -9.02 19.10
CA LYS A 122 -3.80 -7.82 19.60
C LYS A 122 -5.03 -7.48 18.76
N LEU A 123 -4.91 -7.56 17.44
CA LEU A 123 -6.04 -7.32 16.52
C LEU A 123 -7.16 -8.34 16.72
N SER A 124 -6.83 -9.61 16.91
CA SER A 124 -7.83 -10.67 17.14
C SER A 124 -8.53 -10.58 18.50
N LYS A 125 -7.91 -9.91 19.48
CA LYS A 125 -8.51 -9.65 20.80
C LYS A 125 -9.35 -8.37 20.85
N SER A 126 -9.27 -7.53 19.85
CA SER A 126 -10.11 -6.36 19.74
C SER A 126 -11.56 -6.78 19.60
N LYS A 127 -12.35 -6.60 20.66
CA LYS A 127 -13.76 -7.04 20.73
C LYS A 127 -14.71 -6.14 19.93
N ASN A 128 -14.23 -5.02 19.46
CA ASN A 128 -15.00 -4.14 18.59
C ASN A 128 -14.45 -4.31 17.18
N PRO A 129 -15.17 -5.02 16.31
CA PRO A 129 -14.91 -4.84 14.89
C PRO A 129 -14.99 -3.33 14.67
N PRO A 130 -14.04 -2.72 13.95
CA PRO A 130 -14.13 -1.30 13.65
C PRO A 130 -15.51 -1.05 13.05
N ASP A 131 -16.24 -0.06 13.58
CA ASP A 131 -17.52 0.39 13.04
C ASP A 131 -17.38 0.93 11.61
N ARG A 132 -16.26 0.65 11.00
CA ARG A 132 -15.85 1.10 9.70
C ARG A 132 -15.32 -0.07 8.92
N ILE A 133 -15.82 -0.22 7.73
CA ILE A 133 -15.08 -0.89 6.69
C ILE A 133 -13.79 -0.10 6.55
N ILE A 134 -12.71 -0.65 7.07
CA ILE A 134 -11.40 -0.06 6.92
C ILE A 134 -10.94 -0.39 5.51
N VAL A 135 -11.03 0.61 4.73
CA VAL A 135 -10.67 0.56 3.33
C VAL A 135 -9.23 0.99 3.18
#